data_91f8e4d4106982a116867c961d38235d
#
_entry.id   91f8e4d4106982a116867c961d38235d
#
_cell.length_a   1.000
_cell.length_b   1.000
_cell.length_c   1.000
_cell.angle_alpha   90.00
_cell.angle_beta   90.00
_cell.angle_gamma   90.00
#
_symmetry.space_group_name_H-M   'P 1'
#
loop_
_entity.id
_entity.type
_entity.pdbx_description
1 polymer ?
#
loop_
_entity_poly.entity_id
_entity_poly.type
_entity_poly.pdbx_seq_one_letter_code
_entity_poly.pdbx_strand_id
1 'polypeptide(L)'
;MKSIFSFLLLCSLVASAQHTISGTFLPAENFSNIFLYKSSPSGSTYIERSAVQPDGSFSFTLDDKTKAGIYKLVYNLPVEENNFDLIYDGNENIKLSFETGKELVFEESQENMLWTSYLKSINIPMNALSSFYSEEKLEATSYTEIAHNLKTIQQDFEEKAEGLLVLEFIKANKPYIPSEMEALGTYFNHVRETFFRSIDFSNPLLQSSDYLTNKVLTFVFDLVSNPNNEFYQEQIDRLATSIGNDNKTVQKNYLFLLWQQFVDMKNDEVANYISSRYLEKLANDTKDKMLLETIVAHKNTTLGSVAQNFDIPLTENGQEITTTLHDLKGAKQYLLIFWSSTCGHCLNELPKLRDFLKDVPKETLTVVAFGMEDEDSPWKAVIKKFPEFIHVLGLGKWNNPISDLYGVQATPSYFLLDKDKKIIAKPEDVEAFEKVFSEME
;
A
#
# COMPACT_ATOMS: atom_id res chain seq x y z
N MET A 1 -47.07 -15.36 68.62
CA MET A 1 -47.16 -14.78 67.21
C MET A 1 -45.75 -14.40 66.78
N LYS A 2 -45.11 -15.21 65.97
CA LYS A 2 -43.77 -14.95 65.41
C LYS A 2 -43.97 -14.52 63.94
N SER A 3 -43.76 -13.25 63.64
CA SER A 3 -43.73 -12.72 62.24
C SER A 3 -42.42 -13.09 61.56
N ILE A 4 -42.52 -13.91 60.54
CA ILE A 4 -41.41 -14.20 59.61
C ILE A 4 -41.39 -13.11 58.52
N PHE A 5 -40.37 -12.24 58.54
CA PHE A 5 -40.13 -11.27 57.55
C PHE A 5 -39.32 -11.96 56.42
N SER A 6 -39.99 -12.28 55.32
CA SER A 6 -39.35 -12.85 54.11
C SER A 6 -38.67 -11.72 53.30
N PHE A 7 -37.32 -11.67 53.35
CA PHE A 7 -36.54 -10.71 52.62
C PHE A 7 -36.35 -11.28 51.18
N LEU A 8 -37.15 -10.79 50.22
CA LEU A 8 -36.94 -11.09 48.79
C LEU A 8 -35.70 -10.33 48.30
N LEU A 9 -34.61 -11.06 48.16
CA LEU A 9 -33.40 -10.56 47.49
C LEU A 9 -33.69 -10.47 45.99
N LEU A 10 -34.00 -9.27 45.45
CA LEU A 10 -34.01 -9.01 44.00
C LEU A 10 -32.55 -9.01 43.50
N CYS A 11 -32.09 -10.15 43.02
CA CYS A 11 -30.90 -10.17 42.16
C CYS A 11 -31.26 -9.48 40.85
N SER A 12 -30.90 -8.22 40.66
CA SER A 12 -30.86 -7.59 39.37
C SER A 12 -29.76 -8.27 38.57
N LEU A 13 -30.15 -9.19 37.70
CA LEU A 13 -29.29 -9.67 36.62
C LEU A 13 -29.04 -8.43 35.71
N VAL A 14 -27.86 -7.85 35.81
CA VAL A 14 -27.34 -6.95 34.81
C VAL A 14 -27.09 -7.83 33.60
N ALA A 15 -28.06 -7.95 32.72
CA ALA A 15 -27.84 -8.50 31.40
C ALA A 15 -26.92 -7.51 30.64
N SER A 16 -25.63 -7.79 30.58
CA SER A 16 -24.76 -7.13 29.60
C SER A 16 -25.36 -7.40 28.23
N ALA A 17 -25.76 -6.35 27.53
CA ALA A 17 -26.17 -6.47 26.15
C ALA A 17 -24.89 -6.81 25.33
N GLN A 18 -24.77 -8.08 24.95
CA GLN A 18 -23.75 -8.51 24.03
C GLN A 18 -24.22 -8.20 22.62
N HIS A 19 -23.43 -7.44 21.85
CA HIS A 19 -23.69 -7.17 20.45
C HIS A 19 -23.01 -8.21 19.57
N THR A 20 -23.47 -8.36 18.33
CA THR A 20 -22.92 -9.32 17.39
C THR A 20 -22.59 -8.67 16.06
N ILE A 21 -21.49 -9.14 15.44
CA ILE A 21 -21.23 -8.97 14.03
C ILE A 21 -21.46 -10.34 13.38
N SER A 22 -22.47 -10.44 12.53
CA SER A 22 -22.88 -11.72 11.95
C SER A 22 -23.29 -11.56 10.47
N GLY A 23 -23.36 -12.66 9.76
CA GLY A 23 -23.84 -12.62 8.39
C GLY A 23 -23.70 -13.94 7.64
N THR A 24 -23.84 -13.84 6.31
CA THR A 24 -23.68 -14.97 5.38
C THR A 24 -22.78 -14.61 4.22
N PHE A 25 -21.87 -15.52 3.88
CA PHE A 25 -21.00 -15.44 2.70
C PHE A 25 -21.32 -16.57 1.74
N LEU A 26 -21.61 -16.22 0.48
CA LEU A 26 -22.05 -17.18 -0.53
C LEU A 26 -21.23 -17.08 -1.84
N PRO A 27 -20.98 -18.19 -2.51
CA PRO A 27 -21.27 -19.57 -2.09
C PRO A 27 -20.34 -19.98 -0.93
N ALA A 28 -20.88 -20.72 0.04
CA ALA A 28 -20.18 -21.03 1.30
C ALA A 28 -18.85 -21.76 1.12
N GLU A 29 -18.74 -22.60 0.10
CA GLU A 29 -17.53 -23.37 -0.23
C GLU A 29 -16.32 -22.50 -0.62
N ASN A 30 -16.53 -21.23 -0.99
CA ASN A 30 -15.43 -20.30 -1.32
C ASN A 30 -14.80 -19.66 -0.07
N PHE A 31 -15.41 -19.83 1.10
CA PHE A 31 -15.00 -19.14 2.31
C PHE A 31 -14.81 -20.14 3.46
N SER A 32 -13.61 -20.19 4.04
CA SER A 32 -13.34 -21.08 5.16
C SER A 32 -13.46 -20.38 6.51
N ASN A 33 -12.96 -19.16 6.59
CA ASN A 33 -12.92 -18.37 7.82
C ASN A 33 -13.08 -16.89 7.52
N ILE A 34 -13.72 -16.18 8.43
CA ILE A 34 -13.76 -14.72 8.47
C ILE A 34 -12.93 -14.27 9.67
N PHE A 35 -12.10 -13.25 9.45
CA PHE A 35 -11.26 -12.67 10.52
C PHE A 35 -11.73 -11.26 10.82
N LEU A 36 -11.88 -10.97 12.10
CA LEU A 36 -12.26 -9.66 12.60
C LEU A 36 -11.02 -8.92 13.11
N TYR A 37 -10.83 -7.71 12.63
CA TYR A 37 -9.79 -6.79 13.09
C TYR A 37 -10.41 -5.49 13.60
N LYS A 38 -9.76 -4.85 14.56
CA LYS A 38 -10.01 -3.45 14.92
C LYS A 38 -9.02 -2.59 14.15
N SER A 39 -9.53 -1.68 13.33
CA SER A 39 -8.71 -0.72 12.61
C SER A 39 -8.38 0.51 13.45
N SER A 40 -7.20 1.07 13.23
CA SER A 40 -6.72 2.30 13.85
C SER A 40 -5.81 3.06 12.87
N PRO A 41 -5.52 4.35 13.10
CA PRO A 41 -4.60 5.11 12.24
C PRO A 41 -3.19 4.52 12.13
N SER A 42 -2.80 3.65 13.06
CA SER A 42 -1.49 2.99 13.09
C SER A 42 -1.49 1.57 12.54
N GLY A 43 -2.64 1.07 12.06
CA GLY A 43 -2.81 -0.27 11.52
C GLY A 43 -3.95 -1.05 12.18
N SER A 44 -4.12 -2.30 11.79
CA SER A 44 -5.19 -3.16 12.24
C SER A 44 -4.71 -4.18 13.27
N THR A 45 -5.50 -4.40 14.31
CA THR A 45 -5.23 -5.39 15.37
C THR A 45 -6.21 -6.53 15.23
N TYR A 46 -5.71 -7.76 15.15
CA TYR A 46 -6.53 -8.97 15.13
C TYR A 46 -7.34 -9.10 16.42
N ILE A 47 -8.61 -9.45 16.29
CA ILE A 47 -9.54 -9.69 17.41
C ILE A 47 -9.90 -11.16 17.47
N GLU A 48 -10.58 -11.68 16.46
CA GLU A 48 -11.15 -13.02 16.48
C GLU A 48 -11.31 -13.60 15.08
N ARG A 49 -11.50 -14.92 15.01
CA ARG A 49 -11.82 -15.68 13.79
C ARG A 49 -13.12 -16.43 13.97
N SER A 50 -14.00 -16.37 12.98
CA SER A 50 -15.20 -17.22 12.87
C SER A 50 -15.08 -18.16 11.68
N ALA A 51 -15.36 -19.45 11.88
CA ALA A 51 -15.48 -20.38 10.78
C ALA A 51 -16.80 -20.13 10.02
N VAL A 52 -16.75 -20.19 8.70
CA VAL A 52 -17.97 -20.16 7.87
C VAL A 52 -18.64 -21.52 7.93
N GLN A 53 -19.93 -21.54 8.26
CA GLN A 53 -20.73 -22.76 8.37
C GLN A 53 -21.14 -23.25 6.94
N PRO A 54 -21.64 -24.49 6.80
CA PRO A 54 -22.07 -25.02 5.50
C PRO A 54 -23.18 -24.20 4.83
N ASP A 55 -23.96 -23.43 5.57
CA ASP A 55 -24.98 -22.52 5.07
C ASP A 55 -24.43 -21.10 4.76
N GLY A 56 -23.13 -20.90 4.91
CA GLY A 56 -22.44 -19.62 4.72
C GLY A 56 -22.46 -18.71 5.92
N SER A 57 -23.10 -19.08 7.02
CA SER A 57 -23.22 -18.22 8.20
C SER A 57 -21.91 -18.12 8.99
N PHE A 58 -21.70 -16.94 9.62
CA PHE A 58 -20.64 -16.66 10.58
C PHE A 58 -21.14 -15.71 11.67
N SER A 59 -20.47 -15.67 12.80
CA SER A 59 -20.81 -14.75 13.88
C SER A 59 -19.60 -14.46 14.80
N PHE A 60 -19.49 -13.22 15.23
CA PHE A 60 -18.63 -12.75 16.31
C PHE A 60 -19.50 -12.18 17.42
N THR A 61 -19.14 -12.44 18.68
CA THR A 61 -19.81 -11.85 19.84
C THR A 61 -18.91 -10.75 20.41
N LEU A 62 -19.40 -9.53 20.42
CA LEU A 62 -18.68 -8.38 20.97
C LEU A 62 -19.00 -8.25 22.47
N ASP A 63 -17.96 -8.03 23.25
CA ASP A 63 -18.12 -7.77 24.68
C ASP A 63 -18.48 -6.29 24.93
N ASP A 64 -18.91 -5.98 26.14
CA ASP A 64 -19.27 -4.64 26.62
C ASP A 64 -18.08 -3.64 26.64
N LYS A 65 -16.86 -4.14 26.44
CA LYS A 65 -15.63 -3.33 26.34
C LYS A 65 -15.25 -2.99 24.90
N THR A 66 -15.93 -3.60 23.94
CA THR A 66 -15.67 -3.37 22.52
C THR A 66 -16.03 -1.93 22.14
N LYS A 67 -15.02 -1.15 21.80
CA LYS A 67 -15.17 0.30 21.58
C LYS A 67 -15.68 0.60 20.17
N ALA A 68 -16.44 1.67 20.05
CA ALA A 68 -16.82 2.26 18.77
C ALA A 68 -15.61 2.53 17.84
N GLY A 69 -15.85 2.53 16.54
CA GLY A 69 -14.83 2.81 15.52
C GLY A 69 -14.94 1.89 14.31
N ILE A 70 -13.86 1.81 13.52
CA ILE A 70 -13.81 0.98 12.32
C ILE A 70 -13.33 -0.43 12.68
N TYR A 71 -14.06 -1.41 12.17
CA TYR A 71 -13.71 -2.83 12.20
C TYR A 71 -13.58 -3.32 10.77
N LYS A 72 -12.70 -4.31 10.56
CA LYS A 72 -12.44 -4.88 9.25
C LYS A 72 -12.74 -6.37 9.27
N LEU A 73 -13.61 -6.82 8.37
CA LEU A 73 -13.84 -8.23 8.09
C LEU A 73 -12.96 -8.65 6.92
N VAL A 74 -12.01 -9.53 7.19
CA VAL A 74 -11.14 -10.11 6.16
C VAL A 74 -11.62 -11.51 5.86
N TYR A 75 -11.85 -11.82 4.57
CA TYR A 75 -12.45 -13.09 4.15
C TYR A 75 -11.57 -13.90 3.21
N ASN A 76 -10.47 -13.34 2.70
CA ASN A 76 -9.51 -14.03 1.83
C ASN A 76 -8.16 -13.30 1.79
N LEU A 77 -7.21 -13.80 1.01
CA LEU A 77 -5.92 -13.20 0.71
C LEU A 77 -5.88 -12.73 -0.75
N PRO A 78 -5.15 -11.65 -1.07
CA PRO A 78 -4.51 -10.73 -0.13
C PRO A 78 -5.52 -9.93 0.70
N VAL A 79 -5.10 -9.55 1.91
CA VAL A 79 -5.98 -8.87 2.90
C VAL A 79 -6.47 -7.52 2.36
N GLU A 80 -5.66 -6.81 1.62
CA GLU A 80 -5.92 -5.48 1.08
C GLU A 80 -7.08 -5.48 0.07
N GLU A 81 -7.29 -6.59 -0.63
CA GLU A 81 -8.33 -6.73 -1.67
C GLU A 81 -9.57 -7.47 -1.17
N ASN A 82 -9.45 -8.23 -0.08
CA ASN A 82 -10.47 -9.17 0.38
C ASN A 82 -10.95 -8.84 1.78
N ASN A 83 -11.47 -7.63 1.94
CA ASN A 83 -11.97 -7.14 3.22
C ASN A 83 -13.16 -6.19 3.06
N PHE A 84 -13.86 -5.92 4.18
CA PHE A 84 -14.89 -4.90 4.29
C PHE A 84 -14.70 -4.10 5.57
N ASP A 85 -14.74 -2.77 5.48
CA ASP A 85 -14.82 -1.90 6.64
C ASP A 85 -16.26 -1.87 7.19
N LEU A 86 -16.37 -1.92 8.51
CA LEU A 86 -17.60 -1.79 9.27
C LEU A 86 -17.49 -0.59 10.22
N ILE A 87 -18.50 0.26 10.21
CA ILE A 87 -18.66 1.32 11.22
C ILE A 87 -19.43 0.70 12.38
N TYR A 88 -18.84 0.64 13.58
CA TYR A 88 -19.47 0.13 14.78
C TYR A 88 -19.56 1.23 15.82
N ASP A 89 -20.77 1.56 16.27
CA ASP A 89 -21.03 2.65 17.23
C ASP A 89 -20.79 2.26 18.69
N GLY A 90 -20.57 0.96 18.97
CA GLY A 90 -20.41 0.41 20.31
C GLY A 90 -21.70 -0.13 20.94
N ASN A 91 -22.88 0.02 20.28
CA ASN A 91 -24.18 -0.27 20.89
C ASN A 91 -25.18 -0.96 19.95
N GLU A 92 -24.76 -1.37 18.74
CA GLU A 92 -25.66 -2.03 17.78
C GLU A 92 -25.16 -3.42 17.37
N ASN A 93 -26.05 -4.23 16.85
CA ASN A 93 -25.68 -5.43 16.08
C ASN A 93 -25.38 -5.03 14.65
N ILE A 94 -24.43 -5.75 14.02
CA ILE A 94 -24.18 -5.64 12.59
C ILE A 94 -24.52 -6.97 11.96
N LYS A 95 -25.48 -6.97 11.03
CA LYS A 95 -25.79 -8.14 10.22
C LYS A 95 -25.66 -7.81 8.74
N LEU A 96 -24.96 -8.69 8.01
CA LEU A 96 -24.65 -8.47 6.60
C LEU A 96 -24.72 -9.74 5.77
N SER A 97 -24.90 -9.59 4.47
CA SER A 97 -24.78 -10.68 3.51
C SER A 97 -23.89 -10.28 2.34
N PHE A 98 -23.06 -11.21 1.92
CA PHE A 98 -22.18 -11.06 0.78
C PHE A 98 -22.24 -12.29 -0.13
N GLU A 99 -22.38 -12.05 -1.42
CA GLU A 99 -22.32 -13.10 -2.46
C GLU A 99 -21.28 -12.67 -3.49
N THR A 100 -20.38 -13.58 -3.83
CA THR A 100 -19.30 -13.31 -4.81
C THR A 100 -19.87 -12.71 -6.10
N GLY A 101 -19.33 -11.56 -6.51
CA GLY A 101 -19.79 -10.82 -7.69
C GLY A 101 -21.01 -9.93 -7.47
N LYS A 102 -21.52 -9.83 -6.23
CA LYS A 102 -22.58 -8.89 -5.85
C LYS A 102 -22.08 -7.88 -4.82
N GLU A 103 -22.87 -6.81 -4.64
CA GLU A 103 -22.60 -5.82 -3.60
C GLU A 103 -22.83 -6.41 -2.20
N LEU A 104 -22.06 -5.92 -1.22
CA LEU A 104 -22.31 -6.14 0.20
C LEU A 104 -23.64 -5.52 0.61
N VAL A 105 -24.46 -6.27 1.34
CA VAL A 105 -25.76 -5.81 1.85
C VAL A 105 -25.75 -5.85 3.37
N PHE A 106 -26.06 -4.72 4.01
CA PHE A 106 -26.32 -4.68 5.45
C PHE A 106 -27.81 -4.89 5.72
N GLU A 107 -28.11 -5.88 6.58
CA GLU A 107 -29.47 -6.25 6.98
C GLU A 107 -29.83 -5.60 8.32
N GLU A 108 -28.81 -5.37 9.18
CA GLU A 108 -28.92 -4.73 10.49
C GLU A 108 -27.64 -3.92 10.76
N SER A 109 -27.75 -2.66 10.97
CA SER A 109 -26.79 -1.65 11.42
C SER A 109 -27.24 -0.28 10.94
N GLN A 110 -27.46 0.64 11.85
CA GLN A 110 -27.86 2.01 11.49
C GLN A 110 -26.73 2.74 10.73
N GLU A 111 -25.51 2.62 11.23
CA GLU A 111 -24.33 3.29 10.65
C GLU A 111 -24.07 2.83 9.21
N ASN A 112 -23.96 1.51 9.01
CA ASN A 112 -23.55 0.95 7.73
C ASN A 112 -24.67 0.99 6.68
N MET A 113 -25.95 0.82 7.09
CA MET A 113 -27.10 0.96 6.20
C MET A 113 -27.26 2.41 5.74
N LEU A 114 -27.04 3.39 6.62
CA LEU A 114 -27.11 4.81 6.25
C LEU A 114 -25.99 5.18 5.28
N TRP A 115 -24.76 4.68 5.51
CA TRP A 115 -23.63 4.88 4.61
C TRP A 115 -23.90 4.34 3.20
N THR A 116 -24.32 3.07 3.10
CA THR A 116 -24.61 2.44 1.81
C THR A 116 -25.78 3.11 1.10
N SER A 117 -26.81 3.54 1.84
CA SER A 117 -27.94 4.28 1.28
C SER A 117 -27.54 5.65 0.75
N TYR A 118 -26.67 6.37 1.47
CA TYR A 118 -26.11 7.63 1.02
C TYR A 118 -25.31 7.45 -0.28
N LEU A 119 -24.39 6.48 -0.32
CA LEU A 119 -23.58 6.24 -1.52
C LEU A 119 -24.46 5.90 -2.75
N LYS A 120 -25.47 5.06 -2.59
CA LYS A 120 -26.41 4.75 -3.67
C LYS A 120 -27.19 5.98 -4.13
N SER A 121 -27.64 6.82 -3.19
CA SER A 121 -28.42 8.00 -3.50
C SER A 121 -27.59 9.08 -4.18
N ILE A 122 -26.38 9.37 -3.70
CA ILE A 122 -25.53 10.46 -4.23
C ILE A 122 -24.93 10.09 -5.60
N ASN A 123 -24.68 8.80 -5.86
CA ASN A 123 -24.11 8.35 -7.12
C ASN A 123 -25.06 8.55 -8.31
N ILE A 124 -26.38 8.55 -8.10
CA ILE A 124 -27.34 8.77 -9.20
C ILE A 124 -27.14 10.17 -9.83
N PRO A 125 -27.26 11.30 -9.08
CA PRO A 125 -27.04 12.61 -9.67
C PRO A 125 -25.54 12.87 -9.99
N MET A 126 -24.58 12.20 -9.35
CA MET A 126 -23.15 12.26 -9.75
C MET A 126 -22.93 11.68 -11.14
N ASN A 127 -23.54 10.54 -11.45
CA ASN A 127 -23.49 9.95 -12.78
C ASN A 127 -24.23 10.83 -13.82
N ALA A 128 -25.35 11.44 -13.43
CA ALA A 128 -26.04 12.39 -14.29
C ALA A 128 -25.17 13.63 -14.58
N LEU A 129 -24.42 14.14 -13.58
CA LEU A 129 -23.47 15.23 -13.76
C LEU A 129 -22.31 14.88 -14.69
N SER A 130 -21.78 13.67 -14.54
CA SER A 130 -20.73 13.14 -15.45
C SER A 130 -21.23 13.04 -16.89
N SER A 131 -22.43 12.48 -17.09
CA SER A 131 -23.07 12.40 -18.41
C SER A 131 -23.35 13.78 -18.99
N PHE A 132 -23.84 14.72 -18.17
CA PHE A 132 -24.08 16.10 -18.55
C PHE A 132 -22.83 16.76 -19.16
N TYR A 133 -21.67 16.62 -18.50
CA TYR A 133 -20.42 17.17 -19.01
C TYR A 133 -19.80 16.43 -20.21
N SER A 134 -20.35 15.26 -20.55
CA SER A 134 -19.96 14.49 -21.74
C SER A 134 -20.77 14.84 -22.99
N GLU A 135 -21.82 15.65 -22.86
CA GLU A 135 -22.68 16.06 -23.96
C GLU A 135 -22.07 17.21 -24.77
N GLU A 136 -22.36 17.26 -26.10
CA GLU A 136 -21.88 18.34 -26.97
C GLU A 136 -22.57 19.68 -26.67
N LYS A 137 -23.79 19.67 -26.11
CA LYS A 137 -24.55 20.86 -25.76
C LYS A 137 -24.99 20.81 -24.31
N LEU A 138 -24.45 21.70 -23.52
CA LEU A 138 -24.76 21.85 -22.11
C LEU A 138 -25.96 22.78 -21.91
N GLU A 139 -27.02 22.30 -21.27
CA GLU A 139 -28.20 23.09 -20.95
C GLU A 139 -28.22 23.47 -19.47
N ALA A 140 -28.25 24.78 -19.16
CA ALA A 140 -28.18 25.29 -17.79
C ALA A 140 -29.37 24.81 -16.91
N THR A 141 -30.52 24.52 -17.49
CA THR A 141 -31.70 23.96 -16.79
C THR A 141 -31.43 22.58 -16.27
N SER A 142 -30.82 21.69 -17.08
CA SER A 142 -30.44 20.32 -16.69
C SER A 142 -29.38 20.36 -15.58
N TYR A 143 -28.39 21.25 -15.70
CA TYR A 143 -27.40 21.45 -14.63
C TYR A 143 -28.07 21.85 -13.30
N THR A 144 -29.00 22.81 -13.34
CA THR A 144 -29.67 23.31 -12.13
C THR A 144 -30.42 22.23 -11.39
N GLU A 145 -31.09 21.32 -12.11
CA GLU A 145 -31.80 20.20 -11.52
C GLU A 145 -30.83 19.19 -10.88
N ILE A 146 -29.75 18.82 -11.57
CA ILE A 146 -28.72 17.92 -11.05
C ILE A 146 -28.06 18.52 -9.78
N ALA A 147 -27.68 19.78 -9.83
CA ALA A 147 -27.06 20.48 -8.72
C ALA A 147 -28.01 20.60 -7.50
N HIS A 148 -29.30 20.83 -7.73
CA HIS A 148 -30.32 20.83 -6.68
C HIS A 148 -30.42 19.46 -6.02
N ASN A 149 -30.54 18.39 -6.80
CA ASN A 149 -30.63 17.03 -6.29
C ASN A 149 -29.40 16.64 -5.46
N LEU A 150 -28.19 16.96 -5.93
CA LEU A 150 -26.94 16.73 -5.17
C LEU A 150 -26.95 17.45 -3.81
N LYS A 151 -27.35 18.73 -3.79
CA LYS A 151 -27.41 19.52 -2.55
C LYS A 151 -28.44 18.96 -1.58
N THR A 152 -29.63 18.60 -2.08
CA THR A 152 -30.72 18.06 -1.27
C THR A 152 -30.33 16.71 -0.66
N ILE A 153 -29.79 15.79 -1.45
CA ILE A 153 -29.35 14.48 -0.94
C ILE A 153 -28.25 14.65 0.11
N GLN A 154 -27.25 15.48 -0.15
CA GLN A 154 -26.18 15.74 0.82
C GLN A 154 -26.74 16.26 2.15
N GLN A 155 -27.61 17.27 2.11
CA GLN A 155 -28.22 17.84 3.31
C GLN A 155 -29.09 16.83 4.06
N ASP A 156 -29.97 16.13 3.35
CA ASP A 156 -30.87 15.14 3.94
C ASP A 156 -30.11 14.04 4.68
N PHE A 157 -28.97 13.58 4.12
CA PHE A 157 -28.19 12.55 4.76
C PHE A 157 -27.29 13.08 5.88
N GLU A 158 -26.77 14.31 5.79
CA GLU A 158 -26.10 14.96 6.92
C GLU A 158 -27.05 15.10 8.13
N GLU A 159 -28.33 15.50 7.89
CA GLU A 159 -29.36 15.62 8.94
C GLU A 159 -29.73 14.25 9.54
N LYS A 160 -29.91 13.20 8.70
CA LYS A 160 -30.20 11.83 9.17
C LYS A 160 -29.07 11.19 9.95
N ALA A 161 -27.85 11.60 9.69
CA ALA A 161 -26.65 11.08 10.35
C ALA A 161 -26.26 11.88 11.61
N GLU A 162 -27.03 12.88 12.01
CA GLU A 162 -26.70 13.69 13.18
C GLU A 162 -26.57 12.82 14.44
N GLY A 163 -25.43 12.89 15.11
CA GLY A 163 -25.09 12.08 16.28
C GLY A 163 -24.54 10.68 15.98
N LEU A 164 -24.43 10.28 14.70
CA LEU A 164 -23.87 9.02 14.29
C LEU A 164 -22.41 9.19 13.82
N LEU A 165 -21.63 8.11 13.87
CA LEU A 165 -20.24 8.09 13.37
C LEU A 165 -20.15 8.26 11.86
N VAL A 166 -21.11 7.72 11.12
CA VAL A 166 -21.19 7.79 9.65
C VAL A 166 -21.28 9.22 9.13
N LEU A 167 -21.68 10.19 9.97
CA LEU A 167 -21.72 11.60 9.59
C LEU A 167 -20.37 12.12 9.08
N GLU A 168 -19.27 11.64 9.67
CA GLU A 168 -17.93 12.03 9.26
C GLU A 168 -17.61 11.58 7.83
N PHE A 169 -18.07 10.39 7.46
CA PHE A 169 -17.92 9.85 6.09
C PHE A 169 -18.81 10.59 5.09
N ILE A 170 -20.07 10.89 5.45
CA ILE A 170 -21.00 11.64 4.60
C ILE A 170 -20.46 13.04 4.34
N LYS A 171 -19.94 13.74 5.35
CA LYS A 171 -19.30 15.05 5.21
C LYS A 171 -18.06 14.97 4.33
N ALA A 172 -17.18 14.00 4.59
CA ALA A 172 -15.96 13.80 3.83
C ALA A 172 -16.21 13.48 2.35
N ASN A 173 -17.36 12.86 2.03
CA ASN A 173 -17.73 12.51 0.66
C ASN A 173 -18.47 13.62 -0.10
N LYS A 174 -18.70 14.78 0.51
CA LYS A 174 -19.42 15.90 -0.09
C LYS A 174 -18.80 16.32 -1.43
N PRO A 175 -19.55 16.26 -2.55
CA PRO A 175 -19.01 16.64 -3.84
C PRO A 175 -18.88 18.16 -4.00
N TYR A 176 -18.01 18.59 -4.92
CA TYR A 176 -18.00 19.98 -5.37
C TYR A 176 -19.23 20.24 -6.25
N ILE A 177 -20.02 21.24 -5.88
CA ILE A 177 -21.24 21.63 -6.60
C ILE A 177 -21.18 23.15 -6.81
N PRO A 178 -20.80 23.63 -8.01
CA PRO A 178 -20.80 25.06 -8.31
C PRO A 178 -22.20 25.67 -8.20
N SER A 179 -22.23 26.96 -7.89
CA SER A 179 -23.51 27.71 -7.79
C SER A 179 -24.19 27.90 -9.15
N GLU A 180 -23.39 27.98 -10.20
CA GLU A 180 -23.82 28.13 -11.59
C GLU A 180 -23.05 27.13 -12.46
N MET A 181 -23.56 26.81 -13.63
CA MET A 181 -22.90 25.93 -14.59
C MET A 181 -21.54 26.50 -15.00
N GLU A 182 -20.50 25.71 -14.88
CA GLU A 182 -19.14 26.04 -15.31
C GLU A 182 -18.79 25.33 -16.62
N ALA A 183 -17.84 25.87 -17.38
CA ALA A 183 -17.25 25.14 -18.47
C ALA A 183 -16.49 23.91 -17.92
N LEU A 184 -16.46 22.80 -18.67
CA LEU A 184 -15.87 21.53 -18.23
C LEU A 184 -14.45 21.69 -17.64
N GLY A 185 -13.56 22.42 -18.32
CA GLY A 185 -12.19 22.63 -17.85
C GLY A 185 -12.12 23.40 -16.51
N THR A 186 -13.00 24.40 -16.33
CA THR A 186 -13.12 25.14 -15.08
C THR A 186 -13.66 24.26 -13.96
N TYR A 187 -14.74 23.53 -14.23
CA TYR A 187 -15.32 22.57 -13.30
C TYR A 187 -14.29 21.54 -12.83
N PHE A 188 -13.57 20.93 -13.77
CA PHE A 188 -12.54 19.93 -13.47
C PHE A 188 -11.42 20.51 -12.57
N ASN A 189 -10.96 21.73 -12.87
CA ASN A 189 -9.95 22.40 -12.04
C ASN A 189 -10.47 22.65 -10.61
N HIS A 190 -11.70 23.12 -10.46
CA HIS A 190 -12.31 23.36 -9.16
C HIS A 190 -12.54 22.06 -8.37
N VAL A 191 -12.93 20.95 -9.05
CA VAL A 191 -13.02 19.62 -8.42
C VAL A 191 -11.65 19.23 -7.84
N ARG A 192 -10.57 19.37 -8.62
CA ARG A 192 -9.21 19.07 -8.13
C ARG A 192 -8.79 19.95 -6.96
N GLU A 193 -9.06 21.26 -7.03
CA GLU A 193 -8.69 22.22 -5.98
C GLU A 193 -9.46 22.01 -4.68
N THR A 194 -10.67 21.50 -4.77
CA THR A 194 -11.57 21.34 -3.61
C THR A 194 -11.73 19.90 -3.16
N PHE A 195 -11.04 18.94 -3.79
CA PHE A 195 -11.24 17.52 -3.59
C PHE A 195 -11.19 17.08 -2.11
N PHE A 196 -10.25 17.63 -1.36
CA PHE A 196 -10.06 17.33 0.05
C PHE A 196 -10.69 18.38 1.00
N ARG A 197 -11.43 19.37 0.49
CA ARG A 197 -11.95 20.48 1.30
C ARG A 197 -12.81 20.01 2.47
N SER A 198 -13.59 18.96 2.28
CA SER A 198 -14.52 18.42 3.28
C SER A 198 -13.92 17.29 4.12
N ILE A 199 -12.65 16.97 3.93
CA ILE A 199 -11.96 15.88 4.64
C ILE A 199 -11.15 16.45 5.79
N ASP A 200 -11.47 16.03 7.00
CA ASP A 200 -10.61 16.25 8.17
C ASP A 200 -9.58 15.12 8.27
N PHE A 201 -8.38 15.40 7.81
CA PHE A 201 -7.28 14.44 7.89
C PHE A 201 -6.82 14.14 9.32
N SER A 202 -7.23 14.93 10.32
CA SER A 202 -6.94 14.66 11.73
C SER A 202 -7.94 13.70 12.38
N ASN A 203 -9.08 13.41 11.72
CA ASN A 203 -10.12 12.55 12.24
C ASN A 203 -9.66 11.08 12.28
N PRO A 204 -9.50 10.46 13.48
CA PRO A 204 -8.99 9.10 13.61
C PRO A 204 -9.94 8.04 13.04
N LEU A 205 -11.23 8.32 12.93
CA LEU A 205 -12.20 7.40 12.34
C LEU A 205 -11.97 7.27 10.83
N LEU A 206 -11.82 8.41 10.13
CA LEU A 206 -11.49 8.42 8.70
C LEU A 206 -10.12 7.78 8.42
N GLN A 207 -9.10 8.09 9.24
CA GLN A 207 -7.77 7.51 9.11
C GLN A 207 -7.74 5.98 9.30
N SER A 208 -8.73 5.43 10.01
CA SER A 208 -8.82 3.99 10.28
C SER A 208 -9.56 3.21 9.20
N SER A 209 -10.01 3.89 8.14
CA SER A 209 -10.86 3.30 7.09
C SER A 209 -10.16 3.27 5.73
N ASP A 210 -10.52 2.29 4.92
CA ASP A 210 -10.11 2.24 3.52
C ASP A 210 -10.72 3.39 2.69
N TYR A 211 -11.80 4.00 3.18
CA TYR A 211 -12.43 5.16 2.52
C TYR A 211 -11.42 6.29 2.26
N LEU A 212 -10.67 6.70 3.28
CA LEU A 212 -9.71 7.80 3.13
C LEU A 212 -8.53 7.42 2.25
N THR A 213 -8.04 6.19 2.38
CA THR A 213 -6.99 5.62 1.51
C THR A 213 -7.44 5.62 0.04
N ASN A 214 -8.64 5.12 -0.24
CA ASN A 214 -9.19 5.11 -1.59
C ASN A 214 -9.40 6.52 -2.15
N LYS A 215 -9.81 7.49 -1.33
CA LYS A 215 -9.92 8.90 -1.75
C LYS A 215 -8.55 9.47 -2.16
N VAL A 216 -7.49 9.16 -1.42
CA VAL A 216 -6.12 9.59 -1.78
C VAL A 216 -5.67 8.95 -3.08
N LEU A 217 -5.86 7.64 -3.24
CA LEU A 217 -5.49 6.92 -4.47
C LEU A 217 -6.28 7.43 -5.69
N THR A 218 -7.60 7.59 -5.57
CA THR A 218 -8.44 8.17 -6.63
C THR A 218 -7.97 9.56 -7.05
N PHE A 219 -7.61 10.41 -6.08
CA PHE A 219 -7.12 11.75 -6.38
C PHE A 219 -5.84 11.76 -7.21
N VAL A 220 -4.92 10.83 -6.92
CA VAL A 220 -3.62 10.79 -7.60
C VAL A 220 -3.69 10.04 -8.92
N PHE A 221 -4.45 8.93 -8.99
CA PHE A 221 -4.37 8.00 -10.11
C PHE A 221 -5.58 8.01 -11.05
N ASP A 222 -6.79 8.34 -10.57
CA ASP A 222 -8.02 8.09 -11.33
C ASP A 222 -8.66 9.35 -11.94
N LEU A 223 -8.18 10.55 -11.58
CA LEU A 223 -8.80 11.80 -12.06
C LEU A 223 -8.50 12.09 -13.54
N VAL A 224 -7.41 11.56 -14.09
CA VAL A 224 -6.97 11.79 -15.46
C VAL A 224 -6.52 10.48 -16.10
N SER A 225 -6.95 10.22 -17.32
CA SER A 225 -6.45 9.09 -18.10
C SER A 225 -5.03 9.40 -18.61
N ASN A 226 -4.08 8.48 -18.36
CA ASN A 226 -2.67 8.60 -18.76
C ASN A 226 -1.98 9.90 -18.28
N PRO A 227 -1.91 10.16 -16.98
CA PRO A 227 -1.22 11.32 -16.43
C PRO A 227 0.29 11.23 -16.66
N ASN A 228 0.92 12.40 -16.86
CA ASN A 228 2.39 12.50 -16.89
C ASN A 228 2.96 12.71 -15.48
N ASN A 229 4.29 12.66 -15.34
CA ASN A 229 4.95 12.82 -14.05
C ASN A 229 4.70 14.18 -13.40
N GLU A 230 4.60 15.25 -14.19
CA GLU A 230 4.30 16.61 -13.71
C GLU A 230 2.91 16.67 -13.06
N PHE A 231 1.92 16.02 -13.67
CA PHE A 231 0.58 15.91 -13.10
C PHE A 231 0.61 15.15 -11.76
N TYR A 232 1.30 14.02 -11.68
CA TYR A 232 1.44 13.28 -10.43
C TYR A 232 2.09 14.13 -9.33
N GLN A 233 3.18 14.83 -9.65
CA GLN A 233 3.87 15.70 -8.70
C GLN A 233 2.96 16.82 -8.19
N GLU A 234 2.16 17.44 -9.08
CA GLU A 234 1.17 18.46 -8.68
C GLU A 234 0.10 17.89 -7.73
N GLN A 235 -0.42 16.68 -8.02
CA GLN A 235 -1.43 16.05 -7.16
C GLN A 235 -0.85 15.69 -5.79
N ILE A 236 0.38 15.23 -5.72
CA ILE A 236 1.10 14.93 -4.48
C ILE A 236 1.29 16.21 -3.65
N ASP A 237 1.69 17.32 -4.28
CA ASP A 237 1.86 18.62 -3.61
C ASP A 237 0.53 19.14 -3.05
N ARG A 238 -0.58 18.98 -3.80
CA ARG A 238 -1.94 19.34 -3.36
C ARG A 238 -2.39 18.49 -2.18
N LEU A 239 -2.17 17.18 -2.21
CA LEU A 239 -2.46 16.28 -1.09
C LEU A 239 -1.66 16.69 0.15
N ALA A 240 -0.34 16.86 0.02
CA ALA A 240 0.53 17.25 1.14
C ALA A 240 0.08 18.58 1.77
N THR A 241 -0.33 19.54 0.94
CA THR A 241 -0.87 20.83 1.38
C THR A 241 -2.20 20.67 2.11
N SER A 242 -3.09 19.81 1.61
CA SER A 242 -4.41 19.54 2.20
C SER A 242 -4.33 18.86 3.55
N ILE A 243 -3.37 17.92 3.74
CA ILE A 243 -3.12 17.28 5.03
C ILE A 243 -2.55 18.28 6.04
N GLY A 244 -1.70 19.20 5.58
CA GLY A 244 -1.11 20.25 6.40
C GLY A 244 0.10 19.78 7.22
N ASN A 245 0.95 20.74 7.60
CA ASN A 245 2.22 20.48 8.29
C ASN A 245 2.06 20.04 9.75
N ASP A 246 0.89 20.28 10.37
CA ASP A 246 0.64 19.90 11.76
C ASP A 246 0.34 18.39 11.89
N ASN A 247 -0.09 17.76 10.81
CA ASN A 247 -0.42 16.32 10.75
C ASN A 247 0.72 15.48 10.15
N LYS A 248 1.97 15.66 10.64
CA LYS A 248 3.17 15.03 10.06
C LYS A 248 3.07 13.51 9.92
N THR A 249 2.50 12.83 10.92
CA THR A 249 2.34 11.37 10.86
C THR A 249 1.39 10.95 9.75
N VAL A 250 0.26 11.63 9.60
CA VAL A 250 -0.71 11.36 8.54
C VAL A 250 -0.11 11.65 7.17
N GLN A 251 0.56 12.80 7.03
CA GLN A 251 1.25 13.18 5.81
C GLN A 251 2.32 12.16 5.42
N LYS A 252 3.13 11.71 6.39
CA LYS A 252 4.13 10.65 6.18
C LYS A 252 3.47 9.35 5.69
N ASN A 253 2.40 8.90 6.32
CA ASN A 253 1.76 7.64 5.99
C ASN A 253 1.20 7.64 4.56
N TYR A 254 0.46 8.68 4.16
CA TYR A 254 -0.10 8.75 2.81
C TYR A 254 0.96 9.00 1.72
N LEU A 255 1.97 9.82 2.01
CA LEU A 255 3.06 10.02 1.05
C LEU A 255 3.94 8.77 0.92
N PHE A 256 4.11 7.98 1.98
CA PHE A 256 4.79 6.70 1.90
C PHE A 256 3.98 5.66 1.12
N LEU A 257 2.66 5.61 1.32
CA LEU A 257 1.76 4.78 0.51
C LEU A 257 1.91 5.10 -0.98
N LEU A 258 1.84 6.39 -1.35
CA LEU A 258 2.01 6.81 -2.76
C LEU A 258 3.42 6.48 -3.28
N TRP A 259 4.44 6.68 -2.46
CA TRP A 259 5.80 6.31 -2.81
C TRP A 259 5.92 4.83 -3.15
N GLN A 260 5.33 3.94 -2.35
CA GLN A 260 5.29 2.51 -2.63
C GLN A 260 4.60 2.20 -3.96
N GLN A 261 3.44 2.83 -4.23
CA GLN A 261 2.74 2.67 -5.51
C GLN A 261 3.63 3.04 -6.71
N PHE A 262 4.35 4.17 -6.64
CA PHE A 262 5.24 4.58 -7.73
C PHE A 262 6.48 3.70 -7.87
N VAL A 263 7.00 3.14 -6.78
CA VAL A 263 8.06 2.13 -6.81
C VAL A 263 7.57 0.86 -7.51
N ASP A 264 6.39 0.36 -7.17
CA ASP A 264 5.77 -0.82 -7.78
C ASP A 264 5.47 -0.61 -9.28
N MET A 265 5.05 0.61 -9.64
CA MET A 265 4.88 1.04 -11.04
C MET A 265 6.21 1.24 -11.80
N LYS A 266 7.36 1.09 -11.13
CA LYS A 266 8.70 1.37 -11.67
C LYS A 266 8.85 2.83 -12.15
N ASN A 267 8.11 3.76 -11.55
CA ASN A 267 8.21 5.19 -11.80
C ASN A 267 9.16 5.85 -10.79
N ASP A 268 10.44 5.60 -10.97
CA ASP A 268 11.50 6.09 -10.08
C ASP A 268 11.56 7.63 -10.01
N GLU A 269 11.14 8.34 -11.06
CA GLU A 269 11.15 9.80 -11.08
C GLU A 269 10.19 10.39 -10.03
N VAL A 270 8.93 9.91 -10.03
CA VAL A 270 7.93 10.38 -9.05
C VAL A 270 8.23 9.85 -7.66
N ALA A 271 8.69 8.60 -7.51
CA ALA A 271 9.12 8.04 -6.24
C ALA A 271 10.25 8.88 -5.62
N ASN A 272 11.26 9.25 -6.40
CA ASN A 272 12.36 10.12 -5.95
C ASN A 272 11.90 11.55 -5.64
N TYR A 273 10.90 12.06 -6.37
CA TYR A 273 10.28 13.34 -6.05
C TYR A 273 9.64 13.32 -4.65
N ILE A 274 8.82 12.31 -4.35
CA ILE A 274 8.19 12.15 -3.04
C ILE A 274 9.24 12.02 -1.93
N SER A 275 10.26 11.18 -2.15
CA SER A 275 11.35 10.97 -1.18
C SER A 275 12.07 12.26 -0.83
N SER A 276 12.58 12.97 -1.85
CA SER A 276 13.45 14.13 -1.65
C SER A 276 12.70 15.36 -1.17
N ARG A 277 11.43 15.53 -1.61
CA ARG A 277 10.64 16.70 -1.25
C ARG A 277 9.97 16.59 0.10
N TYR A 278 9.61 15.38 0.51
CA TYR A 278 8.76 15.15 1.68
C TYR A 278 9.28 14.11 2.66
N LEU A 279 9.50 12.85 2.21
CA LEU A 279 9.68 11.74 3.12
C LEU A 279 10.99 11.80 3.91
N GLU A 280 12.09 12.26 3.33
CA GLU A 280 13.36 12.42 4.05
C GLU A 280 13.19 13.36 5.26
N LYS A 281 12.50 14.49 5.07
CA LYS A 281 12.22 15.43 6.16
C LYS A 281 11.24 14.84 7.17
N LEU A 282 10.15 14.23 6.72
CA LEU A 282 9.13 13.63 7.58
C LEU A 282 9.68 12.47 8.41
N ALA A 283 10.53 11.62 7.83
CA ALA A 283 11.20 10.54 8.54
C ALA A 283 12.10 11.08 9.67
N ASN A 284 12.87 12.12 9.40
CA ASN A 284 13.68 12.79 10.42
C ASN A 284 12.83 13.45 11.51
N ASP A 285 11.77 14.17 11.14
CA ASP A 285 10.88 14.87 12.07
C ASP A 285 10.13 13.88 12.99
N THR A 286 9.75 12.72 12.47
CA THR A 286 9.05 11.66 13.21
C THR A 286 9.98 10.61 13.82
N LYS A 287 11.31 10.76 13.62
CA LYS A 287 12.36 9.81 14.07
C LYS A 287 12.15 8.39 13.53
N ASP A 288 11.65 8.28 12.33
CA ASP A 288 11.38 7.02 11.63
C ASP A 288 12.63 6.59 10.85
N LYS A 289 13.55 5.93 11.56
CA LYS A 289 14.82 5.49 11.00
C LYS A 289 14.64 4.45 9.88
N MET A 290 13.69 3.52 10.06
CA MET A 290 13.42 2.47 9.08
C MET A 290 12.92 3.07 7.75
N LEU A 291 12.00 4.03 7.80
CA LEU A 291 11.55 4.74 6.60
C LEU A 291 12.73 5.44 5.91
N LEU A 292 13.56 6.14 6.68
CA LEU A 292 14.73 6.85 6.11
C LEU A 292 15.68 5.87 5.39
N GLU A 293 16.01 4.74 6.01
CA GLU A 293 16.84 3.69 5.42
C GLU A 293 16.20 3.13 4.13
N THR A 294 14.89 2.87 4.15
CA THR A 294 14.16 2.35 2.99
C THR A 294 14.22 3.30 1.79
N ILE A 295 13.90 4.58 1.98
CA ILE A 295 13.91 5.54 0.85
C ILE A 295 15.31 5.84 0.35
N VAL A 296 16.33 5.85 1.22
CA VAL A 296 17.72 6.02 0.83
C VAL A 296 18.22 4.82 0.02
N ALA A 297 17.91 3.61 0.46
CA ALA A 297 18.25 2.38 -0.27
C ALA A 297 17.63 2.35 -1.66
N HIS A 298 16.33 2.71 -1.78
CA HIS A 298 15.68 2.84 -3.09
C HIS A 298 16.39 3.86 -3.99
N LYS A 299 16.65 5.06 -3.48
CA LYS A 299 17.33 6.14 -4.22
C LYS A 299 18.73 5.73 -4.71
N ASN A 300 19.46 4.99 -3.88
CA ASN A 300 20.78 4.46 -4.21
C ASN A 300 20.77 3.40 -5.30
N THR A 301 19.62 2.78 -5.55
CA THR A 301 19.46 1.65 -6.49
C THR A 301 18.53 1.96 -7.67
N THR A 302 18.12 3.21 -7.86
CA THR A 302 17.38 3.62 -9.06
C THR A 302 18.23 3.57 -10.32
N LEU A 303 17.59 3.39 -11.48
CA LEU A 303 18.30 3.39 -12.75
C LEU A 303 19.04 4.73 -12.97
N GLY A 304 20.28 4.65 -13.42
CA GLY A 304 21.17 5.80 -13.59
C GLY A 304 21.95 6.22 -12.34
N SER A 305 21.61 5.72 -11.14
CA SER A 305 22.38 5.97 -9.92
C SER A 305 23.72 5.22 -9.96
N VAL A 306 24.75 5.82 -9.35
CA VAL A 306 26.03 5.13 -9.16
C VAL A 306 25.88 4.10 -8.06
N ALA A 307 26.17 2.85 -8.36
CA ALA A 307 26.13 1.74 -7.40
C ALA A 307 26.98 2.03 -6.17
N GLN A 308 26.53 1.61 -4.99
CA GLN A 308 27.26 1.86 -3.74
C GLN A 308 28.58 1.12 -3.73
N ASN A 309 29.66 1.78 -3.28
CA ASN A 309 31.00 1.22 -3.28
C ASN A 309 31.21 0.26 -2.11
N PHE A 310 32.01 -0.79 -2.32
CA PHE A 310 32.43 -1.74 -1.29
C PHE A 310 33.74 -2.42 -1.69
N ASP A 311 34.43 -3.00 -0.70
CA ASP A 311 35.69 -3.68 -0.88
C ASP A 311 35.53 -5.05 -1.55
N ILE A 312 36.40 -5.33 -2.49
CA ILE A 312 36.44 -6.56 -3.28
C ILE A 312 37.82 -7.21 -3.12
N PRO A 313 37.90 -8.42 -2.54
CA PRO A 313 39.13 -9.20 -2.50
C PRO A 313 39.42 -9.76 -3.88
N LEU A 314 40.65 -9.60 -4.36
CA LEU A 314 41.16 -10.18 -5.60
C LEU A 314 42.46 -10.97 -5.34
N THR A 315 42.79 -11.83 -6.25
CA THR A 315 44.10 -12.49 -6.27
C THR A 315 44.82 -12.09 -7.56
N GLU A 316 45.90 -11.33 -7.45
CA GLU A 316 46.76 -10.98 -8.57
C GLU A 316 48.18 -11.53 -8.36
N ASN A 317 48.67 -12.24 -9.37
CA ASN A 317 50.01 -12.90 -9.32
C ASN A 317 50.24 -13.76 -8.06
N GLY A 318 49.16 -14.39 -7.52
CA GLY A 318 49.21 -15.22 -6.33
C GLY A 318 49.26 -14.46 -5.01
N GLN A 319 49.08 -13.13 -5.04
CA GLN A 319 48.94 -12.28 -3.86
C GLN A 319 47.50 -11.79 -3.70
N GLU A 320 47.01 -11.85 -2.46
CA GLU A 320 45.70 -11.26 -2.13
C GLU A 320 45.85 -9.73 -2.05
N ILE A 321 45.00 -9.05 -2.83
CA ILE A 321 44.86 -7.58 -2.81
C ILE A 321 43.40 -7.24 -2.55
N THR A 322 43.16 -6.03 -2.10
CA THR A 322 41.81 -5.47 -1.97
C THR A 322 41.68 -4.31 -2.93
N THR A 323 40.63 -4.34 -3.75
CA THR A 323 40.17 -3.22 -4.57
C THR A 323 38.77 -2.82 -4.14
N THR A 324 38.14 -1.87 -4.84
CA THR A 324 36.74 -1.53 -4.60
C THR A 324 35.90 -1.77 -5.85
N LEU A 325 34.55 -1.84 -5.71
CA LEU A 325 33.66 -1.95 -6.87
C LEU A 325 33.92 -0.81 -7.88
N HIS A 326 34.13 0.41 -7.40
CA HIS A 326 34.35 1.57 -8.26
C HIS A 326 35.71 1.53 -8.99
N ASP A 327 36.71 0.90 -8.38
CA ASP A 327 38.06 0.80 -8.95
C ASP A 327 38.21 -0.39 -9.88
N LEU A 328 37.25 -1.33 -9.94
CA LEU A 328 37.25 -2.43 -10.91
C LEU A 328 37.24 -1.87 -12.34
N LYS A 329 38.22 -2.32 -13.13
CA LYS A 329 38.42 -1.93 -14.55
C LYS A 329 38.49 -3.18 -15.40
N GLY A 330 38.40 -2.97 -16.72
CA GLY A 330 38.64 -4.02 -17.72
C GLY A 330 37.38 -4.59 -18.36
N ALA A 331 36.18 -4.24 -17.88
CA ALA A 331 34.94 -4.62 -18.52
C ALA A 331 34.11 -3.40 -18.94
N LYS A 332 33.27 -3.56 -19.97
CA LYS A 332 32.30 -2.56 -20.42
C LYS A 332 31.11 -2.48 -19.46
N GLN A 333 30.74 -3.63 -18.91
CA GLN A 333 29.61 -3.77 -17.96
C GLN A 333 29.99 -4.70 -16.82
N TYR A 334 29.29 -4.54 -15.68
CA TYR A 334 29.45 -5.36 -14.50
C TYR A 334 28.09 -5.86 -14.03
N LEU A 335 27.95 -7.18 -13.82
CA LEU A 335 26.76 -7.76 -13.21
C LEU A 335 27.05 -8.00 -11.73
N LEU A 336 26.46 -7.20 -10.85
CA LEU A 336 26.50 -7.41 -9.42
C LEU A 336 25.32 -8.30 -9.01
N ILE A 337 25.61 -9.39 -8.28
CA ILE A 337 24.63 -10.36 -7.83
C ILE A 337 24.74 -10.51 -6.31
N PHE A 338 23.63 -10.27 -5.60
CA PHE A 338 23.50 -10.66 -4.21
C PHE A 338 22.85 -12.03 -4.13
N TRP A 339 23.55 -12.99 -3.51
CA TRP A 339 23.11 -14.37 -3.47
C TRP A 339 23.52 -15.07 -2.16
N SER A 340 23.00 -16.28 -1.89
CA SER A 340 23.44 -17.07 -0.74
C SER A 340 23.66 -18.53 -1.14
N SER A 341 24.68 -19.15 -0.58
CA SER A 341 25.00 -20.57 -0.78
C SER A 341 23.96 -21.53 -0.21
N THR A 342 23.09 -21.02 0.66
CA THR A 342 21.95 -21.74 1.26
C THR A 342 20.61 -21.45 0.59
N CYS A 343 20.58 -20.58 -0.42
CA CYS A 343 19.39 -20.22 -1.18
C CYS A 343 19.18 -21.19 -2.34
N GLY A 344 18.14 -22.00 -2.31
CA GLY A 344 17.84 -22.98 -3.37
C GLY A 344 17.61 -22.34 -4.74
N HIS A 345 16.94 -21.17 -4.79
CA HIS A 345 16.72 -20.45 -6.05
C HIS A 345 18.05 -19.95 -6.64
N CYS A 346 18.93 -19.40 -5.82
CA CYS A 346 20.26 -18.97 -6.26
C CYS A 346 21.07 -20.13 -6.87
N LEU A 347 21.01 -21.30 -6.23
CA LEU A 347 21.73 -22.48 -6.71
C LEU A 347 21.18 -23.03 -8.04
N ASN A 348 19.96 -22.69 -8.41
CA ASN A 348 19.36 -22.99 -9.71
C ASN A 348 19.70 -21.92 -10.78
N GLU A 349 19.80 -20.65 -10.40
CA GLU A 349 20.04 -19.53 -11.31
C GLU A 349 21.54 -19.38 -11.69
N LEU A 350 22.45 -19.47 -10.73
CA LEU A 350 23.88 -19.26 -11.00
C LEU A 350 24.48 -20.20 -12.07
N PRO A 351 24.10 -21.50 -12.18
CA PRO A 351 24.55 -22.34 -13.28
C PRO A 351 24.08 -21.87 -14.66
N LYS A 352 22.85 -21.33 -14.78
CA LYS A 352 22.34 -20.79 -16.05
C LYS A 352 23.18 -19.59 -16.48
N LEU A 353 23.41 -18.66 -15.54
CA LEU A 353 24.27 -17.50 -15.79
C LEU A 353 25.69 -17.91 -16.20
N ARG A 354 26.30 -18.85 -15.50
CA ARG A 354 27.61 -19.39 -15.89
C ARG A 354 27.59 -19.92 -17.31
N ASP A 355 26.57 -20.71 -17.68
CA ASP A 355 26.47 -21.32 -19.00
C ASP A 355 26.28 -20.26 -20.09
N PHE A 356 25.51 -19.22 -19.84
CA PHE A 356 25.39 -18.03 -20.72
C PHE A 356 26.73 -17.31 -20.92
N LEU A 357 27.51 -17.14 -19.84
CA LEU A 357 28.79 -16.41 -19.88
C LEU A 357 29.92 -17.13 -20.61
N LYS A 358 29.77 -18.41 -21.00
CA LYS A 358 30.81 -19.14 -21.73
C LYS A 358 31.27 -18.47 -23.02
N ASP A 359 30.31 -17.81 -23.67
CA ASP A 359 30.52 -17.14 -24.96
C ASP A 359 30.69 -15.61 -24.84
N VAL A 360 30.65 -15.07 -23.60
CA VAL A 360 30.77 -13.63 -23.32
C VAL A 360 32.18 -13.29 -22.81
N PRO A 361 32.97 -12.48 -23.52
CA PRO A 361 34.31 -12.08 -23.07
C PRO A 361 34.25 -11.27 -21.76
N LYS A 362 35.24 -11.49 -20.86
CA LYS A 362 35.34 -10.76 -19.59
C LYS A 362 35.48 -9.25 -19.75
N GLU A 363 36.04 -8.80 -20.86
CA GLU A 363 36.14 -7.41 -21.23
C GLU A 363 34.78 -6.79 -21.60
N THR A 364 33.80 -7.62 -21.99
CA THR A 364 32.42 -7.19 -22.22
C THR A 364 31.64 -7.16 -20.90
N LEU A 365 31.67 -8.27 -20.13
CA LEU A 365 30.92 -8.40 -18.87
C LEU A 365 31.76 -9.10 -17.81
N THR A 366 31.84 -8.51 -16.63
CA THR A 366 32.43 -9.11 -15.43
C THR A 366 31.36 -9.28 -14.37
N VAL A 367 31.28 -10.48 -13.77
CA VAL A 367 30.33 -10.79 -12.69
C VAL A 367 31.00 -10.59 -11.32
N VAL A 368 30.34 -9.83 -10.45
CA VAL A 368 30.68 -9.66 -9.03
C VAL A 368 29.59 -10.32 -8.20
N ALA A 369 29.91 -11.44 -7.57
CA ALA A 369 28.97 -12.26 -6.80
C ALA A 369 29.17 -12.01 -5.29
N PHE A 370 28.29 -11.19 -4.71
CA PHE A 370 28.29 -10.87 -3.28
C PHE A 370 27.48 -11.94 -2.51
N GLY A 371 28.18 -12.78 -1.75
CA GLY A 371 27.56 -13.84 -0.95
C GLY A 371 27.05 -13.29 0.38
N MET A 372 25.74 -13.39 0.59
CA MET A 372 25.06 -13.02 1.84
C MET A 372 24.98 -14.24 2.76
N GLU A 373 25.91 -14.37 3.69
CA GLU A 373 26.11 -15.61 4.46
C GLU A 373 26.14 -15.33 5.97
N ASP A 374 25.73 -16.35 6.73
CA ASP A 374 25.93 -16.37 8.19
C ASP A 374 27.33 -16.91 8.54
N GLU A 375 27.80 -17.89 7.73
CA GLU A 375 29.09 -18.56 7.90
C GLU A 375 29.80 -18.71 6.53
N ASP A 376 31.12 -18.74 6.55
CA ASP A 376 31.93 -18.81 5.33
C ASP A 376 32.02 -20.21 4.69
N SER A 377 31.80 -21.25 5.48
CA SER A 377 32.09 -22.66 5.08
C SER A 377 31.23 -23.16 3.91
N PRO A 378 29.86 -23.02 3.93
CA PRO A 378 29.04 -23.43 2.79
C PRO A 378 29.40 -22.68 1.52
N TRP A 379 29.61 -21.34 1.64
CA TRP A 379 29.95 -20.47 0.54
C TRP A 379 31.26 -20.85 -0.14
N LYS A 380 32.32 -21.10 0.64
CA LYS A 380 33.63 -21.55 0.12
C LYS A 380 33.57 -22.86 -0.70
N ALA A 381 32.61 -23.72 -0.41
CA ALA A 381 32.40 -24.94 -1.18
C ALA A 381 31.72 -24.68 -2.52
N VAL A 382 30.74 -23.78 -2.53
CA VAL A 382 29.91 -23.48 -3.71
C VAL A 382 30.64 -22.60 -4.73
N ILE A 383 31.40 -21.59 -4.31
CA ILE A 383 32.13 -20.68 -5.23
C ILE A 383 33.11 -21.39 -6.15
N LYS A 384 33.65 -22.55 -5.74
CA LYS A 384 34.53 -23.38 -6.57
C LYS A 384 33.89 -23.84 -7.88
N LYS A 385 32.55 -23.78 -7.98
CA LYS A 385 31.80 -24.13 -9.18
C LYS A 385 31.68 -22.97 -10.17
N PHE A 386 32.05 -21.76 -9.76
CA PHE A 386 31.96 -20.53 -10.52
C PHE A 386 33.26 -19.72 -10.47
N PRO A 387 34.41 -20.32 -10.92
CA PRO A 387 35.70 -19.67 -10.81
C PRO A 387 35.88 -18.45 -11.70
N GLU A 388 34.97 -18.23 -12.63
CA GLU A 388 34.92 -17.07 -13.53
C GLU A 388 34.35 -15.81 -12.87
N PHE A 389 33.62 -15.92 -11.73
CA PHE A 389 33.06 -14.81 -11.01
C PHE A 389 34.08 -14.22 -10.02
N ILE A 390 33.97 -12.93 -9.77
CA ILE A 390 34.62 -12.28 -8.63
C ILE A 390 33.71 -12.51 -7.41
N HIS A 391 34.24 -13.20 -6.41
CA HIS A 391 33.47 -13.57 -5.23
C HIS A 391 33.80 -12.64 -4.05
N VAL A 392 32.75 -12.08 -3.44
CA VAL A 392 32.83 -11.26 -2.22
C VAL A 392 32.01 -11.95 -1.14
N LEU A 393 32.59 -12.10 0.05
CA LEU A 393 31.91 -12.68 1.21
C LEU A 393 31.32 -11.56 2.09
N GLY A 394 29.99 -11.49 2.18
CA GLY A 394 29.26 -10.63 3.10
C GLY A 394 28.70 -11.43 4.26
N LEU A 395 29.36 -11.37 5.43
CA LEU A 395 28.85 -12.00 6.64
C LEU A 395 27.76 -11.15 7.30
N GLY A 396 26.88 -11.80 8.07
CA GLY A 396 25.72 -11.18 8.71
C GLY A 396 24.43 -11.26 7.88
N LYS A 397 24.50 -11.89 6.70
CA LYS A 397 23.35 -12.15 5.81
C LYS A 397 22.46 -10.93 5.64
N TRP A 398 21.22 -10.95 6.15
CA TRP A 398 20.27 -9.82 6.05
C TRP A 398 20.64 -8.60 6.90
N ASN A 399 21.59 -8.72 7.84
CA ASN A 399 22.11 -7.60 8.63
C ASN A 399 23.44 -7.06 8.08
N ASN A 400 23.82 -7.43 6.86
CA ASN A 400 25.05 -6.91 6.25
C ASN A 400 24.84 -5.49 5.73
N PRO A 401 25.69 -4.51 6.12
CA PRO A 401 25.51 -3.10 5.74
C PRO A 401 25.49 -2.86 4.22
N ILE A 402 26.19 -3.70 3.43
CA ILE A 402 26.19 -3.55 1.96
C ILE A 402 24.85 -3.98 1.38
N SER A 403 24.26 -5.09 1.88
CA SER A 403 22.93 -5.51 1.45
C SER A 403 21.87 -4.45 1.78
N ASP A 404 21.98 -3.78 2.93
CA ASP A 404 21.08 -2.68 3.32
C ASP A 404 21.20 -1.49 2.37
N LEU A 405 22.45 -1.10 1.99
CA LEU A 405 22.68 0.01 1.04
C LEU A 405 22.09 -0.24 -0.35
N TYR A 406 21.98 -1.52 -0.75
CA TYR A 406 21.34 -1.94 -2.00
C TYR A 406 19.88 -2.31 -1.85
N GLY A 407 19.30 -2.19 -0.66
CA GLY A 407 17.91 -2.54 -0.38
C GLY A 407 17.56 -4.01 -0.71
N VAL A 408 18.51 -4.93 -0.53
CA VAL A 408 18.33 -6.34 -0.90
C VAL A 408 17.39 -7.01 0.08
N GLN A 409 16.19 -7.40 -0.40
CA GLN A 409 15.16 -8.07 0.41
C GLN A 409 14.97 -9.55 0.02
N ALA A 410 15.54 -9.97 -1.11
CA ALA A 410 15.47 -11.34 -1.60
C ALA A 410 16.78 -11.75 -2.29
N THR A 411 17.06 -13.05 -2.38
CA THR A 411 18.18 -13.58 -3.14
C THR A 411 17.70 -14.63 -4.16
N PRO A 412 18.23 -14.61 -5.39
CA PRO A 412 19.23 -13.66 -5.90
C PRO A 412 18.62 -12.28 -6.24
N SER A 413 19.43 -11.22 -6.14
CA SER A 413 19.11 -9.87 -6.65
C SER A 413 20.21 -9.43 -7.61
N TYR A 414 19.85 -8.82 -8.73
CA TYR A 414 20.76 -8.49 -9.82
C TYR A 414 20.77 -7.01 -10.12
N PHE A 415 21.98 -6.45 -10.31
CA PHE A 415 22.18 -5.07 -10.76
C PHE A 415 23.19 -5.08 -11.92
N LEU A 416 22.74 -4.70 -13.11
CA LEU A 416 23.62 -4.50 -14.25
C LEU A 416 24.16 -3.06 -14.23
N LEU A 417 25.47 -2.94 -14.25
CA LEU A 417 26.17 -1.65 -14.16
C LEU A 417 26.93 -1.38 -15.44
N ASP A 418 27.01 -0.12 -15.84
CA ASP A 418 27.92 0.32 -16.90
C ASP A 418 29.39 0.38 -16.42
N LYS A 419 30.27 0.81 -17.32
CA LYS A 419 31.72 0.97 -17.01
C LYS A 419 31.99 1.98 -15.88
N ASP A 420 31.09 2.95 -15.70
CA ASP A 420 31.18 4.02 -14.68
C ASP A 420 30.44 3.63 -13.40
N LYS A 421 29.98 2.37 -13.31
CA LYS A 421 29.23 1.78 -12.20
C LYS A 421 27.85 2.38 -11.99
N LYS A 422 27.26 2.99 -13.03
CA LYS A 422 25.86 3.38 -12.99
C LYS A 422 24.97 2.15 -13.21
N ILE A 423 23.91 2.05 -12.43
CA ILE A 423 22.91 0.98 -12.58
C ILE A 423 22.10 1.23 -13.85
N ILE A 424 22.22 0.33 -14.83
CA ILE A 424 21.54 0.44 -16.12
C ILE A 424 20.36 -0.54 -16.24
N ALA A 425 20.33 -1.61 -15.43
CA ALA A 425 19.16 -2.49 -15.33
C ALA A 425 19.14 -3.22 -13.97
N LYS A 426 17.94 -3.66 -13.57
CA LYS A 426 17.69 -4.52 -12.40
C LYS A 426 16.85 -5.71 -12.84
N PRO A 427 17.44 -6.72 -13.50
CA PRO A 427 16.70 -7.91 -13.93
C PRO A 427 16.26 -8.76 -12.74
N GLU A 428 15.11 -9.41 -12.85
CA GLU A 428 14.52 -10.21 -11.79
C GLU A 428 15.15 -11.61 -11.69
N ASP A 429 15.63 -12.14 -12.81
CA ASP A 429 16.27 -13.44 -12.93
C ASP A 429 17.30 -13.45 -14.07
N VAL A 430 17.90 -14.60 -14.32
CA VAL A 430 18.91 -14.76 -15.39
C VAL A 430 18.29 -14.61 -16.77
N GLU A 431 17.06 -15.07 -17.01
CA GLU A 431 16.39 -14.95 -18.30
C GLU A 431 16.12 -13.48 -18.66
N ALA A 432 15.61 -12.71 -17.69
CA ALA A 432 15.43 -11.26 -17.83
C ALA A 432 16.76 -10.53 -18.03
N PHE A 433 17.84 -10.98 -17.36
CA PHE A 433 19.18 -10.45 -17.56
C PHE A 433 19.67 -10.70 -18.98
N GLU A 434 19.60 -11.95 -19.49
CA GLU A 434 20.02 -12.32 -20.84
C GLU A 434 19.34 -11.49 -21.92
N LYS A 435 18.02 -11.28 -21.76
CA LYS A 435 17.23 -10.44 -22.66
C LYS A 435 17.74 -9.00 -22.68
N VAL A 436 17.84 -8.36 -21.50
CA VAL A 436 18.29 -6.97 -21.38
C VAL A 436 19.71 -6.80 -21.89
N PHE A 437 20.61 -7.74 -21.57
CA PHE A 437 21.99 -7.70 -22.01
C PHE A 437 22.10 -7.78 -23.56
N SER A 438 21.34 -8.69 -24.18
CA SER A 438 21.33 -8.85 -25.65
C SER A 438 20.73 -7.65 -26.39
N GLU A 439 19.82 -6.89 -25.78
CA GLU A 439 19.26 -5.67 -26.35
C GLU A 439 20.22 -4.46 -26.26
N MET A 440 21.26 -4.54 -25.43
CA MET A 440 22.27 -3.50 -25.22
C MET A 440 23.57 -3.69 -26.02
N GLU A 441 23.80 -4.89 -26.59
CA GLU A 441 24.91 -5.16 -27.53
C GLU A 441 24.58 -4.66 -28.95
#